data_ff570fe3cb6da50bb631a2a1b3edc03a
#
_entry.id   ff570fe3cb6da50bb631a2a1b3edc03a
#
_cell.length_a   1.000
_cell.length_b   1.000
_cell.length_c   1.000
_cell.angle_alpha   90.00
_cell.angle_beta   90.00
_cell.angle_gamma   90.00
#
_symmetry.space_group_name_H-M   'P 1'
#
loop_
_entity.id
_entity.type
_entity.pdbx_description
1 polymer ?
#
loop_
_entity_poly.entity_id
_entity_poly.type
_entity_poly.pdbx_seq_one_letter_code
_entity_poly.pdbx_strand_id
1 'polypeptide(L)'
;YLVFSHFHYDHIQGLPFNYEIFDPSNKVTICSGLVSAKELREVFVRAFQPMYFPIPLVDTLKNLKFVDFSTVQDDMTKLCTIETIELNHPGGAAGYVVEKNDKKVCCFLDHEYGQVDKVDNEMVRKATNCDLVIWDGMFLDEELPPKKGWGHSSIEQGVNFSDATNCKNLAIAHHSPARTDEQLKEHSNNLKRDKGF
;
A
#
# COMPACT_ATOMS: atom_id res chain seq x y z
N TYR A 1 -6.41 13.55 2.60
CA TYR A 1 -6.52 12.61 1.48
C TYR A 1 -6.40 11.19 1.98
N LEU A 2 -7.24 10.28 1.44
CA LEU A 2 -7.13 8.83 1.58
C LEU A 2 -6.82 8.26 0.20
N VAL A 3 -5.66 7.62 0.08
CA VAL A 3 -5.16 7.07 -1.18
C VAL A 3 -5.10 5.55 -1.04
N PHE A 4 -5.94 4.84 -1.78
CA PHE A 4 -6.08 3.39 -1.67
C PHE A 4 -5.21 2.67 -2.70
N SER A 5 -4.45 1.67 -2.24
CA SER A 5 -3.69 0.78 -3.13
C SER A 5 -4.62 -0.13 -3.94
N HIS A 6 -5.55 -0.80 -3.27
CA HIS A 6 -6.56 -1.69 -3.86
C HIS A 6 -7.71 -1.92 -2.86
N PHE A 7 -8.61 -2.88 -3.15
CA PHE A 7 -9.91 -2.97 -2.48
C PHE A 7 -10.20 -4.33 -1.86
N HIS A 8 -9.17 -5.12 -1.52
CA HIS A 8 -9.36 -6.28 -0.66
C HIS A 8 -9.88 -5.83 0.70
N TYR A 9 -10.62 -6.71 1.39
CA TYR A 9 -11.36 -6.32 2.60
C TYR A 9 -10.48 -5.79 3.71
N ASP A 10 -9.31 -6.36 3.92
CA ASP A 10 -8.33 -5.95 4.93
C ASP A 10 -7.77 -4.53 4.70
N HIS A 11 -7.87 -4.00 3.47
CA HIS A 11 -7.46 -2.63 3.14
C HIS A 11 -8.58 -1.60 3.22
N ILE A 12 -9.86 -2.01 3.15
CA ILE A 12 -10.99 -1.08 3.13
C ILE A 12 -11.89 -1.18 4.36
N GLN A 13 -11.92 -2.34 5.05
CA GLN A 13 -12.86 -2.59 6.15
C GLN A 13 -12.73 -1.61 7.32
N GLY A 14 -11.57 -0.98 7.50
CA GLY A 14 -11.34 0.01 8.55
C GLY A 14 -11.98 1.37 8.29
N LEU A 15 -12.34 1.68 7.04
CA LEU A 15 -12.86 3.00 6.68
C LEU A 15 -14.10 3.40 7.50
N PRO A 16 -15.15 2.57 7.67
CA PRO A 16 -16.34 2.95 8.41
C PRO A 16 -16.13 3.09 9.94
N PHE A 17 -14.94 2.77 10.43
CA PHE A 17 -14.57 2.95 11.84
C PHE A 17 -13.60 4.12 12.06
N ASN A 18 -13.31 4.89 11.03
CA ASN A 18 -12.51 6.09 11.11
C ASN A 18 -13.39 7.29 11.48
N TYR A 19 -13.26 7.81 12.71
CA TYR A 19 -14.07 8.92 13.22
C TYR A 19 -13.96 10.19 12.38
N GLU A 20 -12.82 10.45 11.77
CA GLU A 20 -12.58 11.65 10.96
C GLU A 20 -13.51 11.76 9.75
N ILE A 21 -13.97 10.64 9.19
CA ILE A 21 -14.92 10.67 8.07
C ILE A 21 -16.33 11.06 8.48
N PHE A 22 -16.68 10.93 9.77
CA PHE A 22 -18.01 11.28 10.31
C PHE A 22 -18.07 12.72 10.79
N ASP A 23 -16.96 13.42 10.96
CA ASP A 23 -16.96 14.85 11.25
C ASP A 23 -17.29 15.65 10.00
N PRO A 24 -18.46 16.32 9.95
CA PRO A 24 -18.88 17.07 8.76
C PRO A 24 -18.00 18.32 8.46
N SER A 25 -17.16 18.74 9.42
CA SER A 25 -16.20 19.83 9.21
C SER A 25 -14.97 19.37 8.40
N ASN A 26 -14.68 18.07 8.40
CA ASN A 26 -13.58 17.50 7.62
C ASN A 26 -13.99 17.33 6.16
N LYS A 27 -13.07 17.68 5.27
CA LYS A 27 -13.19 17.40 3.83
C LYS A 27 -12.29 16.21 3.51
N VAL A 28 -12.88 15.07 3.23
CA VAL A 28 -12.16 13.84 2.96
C VAL A 28 -12.16 13.55 1.46
N THR A 29 -11.00 13.66 0.84
CA THR A 29 -10.81 13.32 -0.58
C THR A 29 -10.26 11.91 -0.69
N ILE A 30 -10.92 11.07 -1.48
CA ILE A 30 -10.60 9.64 -1.66
C ILE A 30 -10.23 9.39 -3.11
N CYS A 31 -9.11 8.73 -3.36
CA CYS A 31 -8.64 8.35 -4.68
C CYS A 31 -7.90 7.00 -4.66
N SER A 32 -7.63 6.48 -5.85
CA SER A 32 -6.75 5.32 -6.06
C SER A 32 -6.00 5.51 -7.39
N GLY A 33 -4.75 5.06 -7.43
CA GLY A 33 -3.98 4.97 -8.67
C GLY A 33 -4.38 3.80 -9.56
N LEU A 34 -5.29 2.93 -9.10
CA LEU A 34 -5.71 1.71 -9.78
C LEU A 34 -6.98 1.90 -10.63
N VAL A 35 -7.91 2.72 -10.16
CA VAL A 35 -9.24 2.88 -10.77
C VAL A 35 -9.67 4.34 -10.82
N SER A 36 -10.64 4.67 -11.69
CA SER A 36 -11.26 5.99 -11.77
C SER A 36 -12.09 6.32 -10.51
N ALA A 37 -12.34 7.62 -10.31
CA ALA A 37 -13.20 8.11 -9.23
C ALA A 37 -14.59 7.46 -9.22
N LYS A 38 -15.15 7.20 -10.40
CA LYS A 38 -16.47 6.56 -10.55
C LYS A 38 -16.42 5.11 -10.07
N GLU A 39 -15.47 4.33 -10.56
CA GLU A 39 -15.29 2.92 -10.16
C GLU A 39 -14.99 2.80 -8.67
N LEU A 40 -14.12 3.66 -8.15
CA LEU A 40 -13.79 3.74 -6.74
C LEU A 40 -15.04 3.97 -5.88
N ARG A 41 -15.88 4.94 -6.26
CA ARG A 41 -17.15 5.19 -5.56
C ARG A 41 -18.07 3.97 -5.60
N GLU A 42 -18.18 3.29 -6.74
CA GLU A 42 -19.00 2.09 -6.88
C GLU A 42 -18.52 0.94 -5.99
N VAL A 43 -17.20 0.74 -5.86
CA VAL A 43 -16.61 -0.25 -4.93
C VAL A 43 -17.07 0.04 -3.51
N PHE A 44 -16.93 1.29 -3.05
CA PHE A 44 -17.29 1.66 -1.68
C PHE A 44 -18.80 1.62 -1.42
N VAL A 45 -19.63 1.97 -2.41
CA VAL A 45 -21.09 1.80 -2.31
C VAL A 45 -21.45 0.34 -2.11
N ARG A 46 -20.83 -0.58 -2.83
CA ARG A 46 -21.07 -2.03 -2.70
C ARG A 46 -20.54 -2.59 -1.38
N ALA A 47 -19.32 -2.21 -0.99
CA ALA A 47 -18.67 -2.72 0.22
C ALA A 47 -19.40 -2.28 1.51
N PHE A 48 -20.00 -1.08 1.52
CA PHE A 48 -20.62 -0.47 2.71
C PHE A 48 -22.11 -0.21 2.53
N GLN A 49 -22.81 -1.12 1.85
CA GLN A 49 -24.28 -1.09 1.78
C GLN A 49 -24.92 -1.67 3.05
N PRO A 50 -26.21 -1.38 3.32
CA PRO A 50 -26.88 -1.76 4.57
C PRO A 50 -26.86 -3.23 4.96
N MET A 51 -26.61 -4.14 4.01
CA MET A 51 -26.47 -5.56 4.30
C MET A 51 -25.15 -5.87 5.06
N TYR A 52 -24.09 -5.07 4.85
CA TYR A 52 -22.76 -5.27 5.43
C TYR A 52 -22.39 -4.19 6.46
N PHE A 53 -23.01 -3.01 6.37
CA PHE A 53 -22.82 -1.92 7.29
C PHE A 53 -24.15 -1.20 7.57
N PRO A 54 -24.43 -0.76 8.82
CA PRO A 54 -25.80 -0.31 9.24
C PRO A 54 -26.35 0.87 8.44
N ILE A 55 -25.50 1.66 7.82
CA ILE A 55 -25.90 2.81 7.00
C ILE A 55 -25.25 2.73 5.61
N PRO A 56 -25.88 3.30 4.55
CA PRO A 56 -25.26 3.45 3.24
C PRO A 56 -24.17 4.53 3.32
N LEU A 57 -22.97 4.15 3.76
CA LEU A 57 -21.88 5.05 4.18
C LEU A 57 -21.60 6.16 3.16
N VAL A 58 -21.39 5.80 1.91
CA VAL A 58 -21.02 6.73 0.83
C VAL A 58 -22.11 7.75 0.53
N ASP A 59 -23.37 7.33 0.60
CA ASP A 59 -24.52 8.22 0.31
C ASP A 59 -24.90 9.08 1.52
N THR A 60 -24.55 8.63 2.72
CA THR A 60 -24.84 9.34 3.97
C THR A 60 -23.83 10.46 4.23
N LEU A 61 -22.53 10.19 4.01
CA LEU A 61 -21.46 11.13 4.30
C LEU A 61 -21.22 12.09 3.13
N LYS A 62 -21.68 13.34 3.29
CA LYS A 62 -21.59 14.38 2.24
C LYS A 62 -20.22 15.05 2.15
N ASN A 63 -19.36 14.82 3.11
CA ASN A 63 -18.00 15.34 3.18
C ASN A 63 -16.96 14.43 2.47
N LEU A 64 -17.38 13.26 1.98
CA LEU A 64 -16.54 12.39 1.17
C LEU A 64 -16.57 12.82 -0.30
N LYS A 65 -15.40 13.04 -0.88
CA LYS A 65 -15.22 13.36 -2.29
C LYS A 65 -14.36 12.31 -2.96
N PHE A 66 -14.90 11.62 -3.94
CA PHE A 66 -14.15 10.69 -4.79
C PHE A 66 -13.60 11.44 -6.00
N VAL A 67 -12.32 11.33 -6.27
CA VAL A 67 -11.62 12.01 -7.37
C VAL A 67 -10.67 11.05 -8.08
N ASP A 68 -10.34 11.37 -9.32
CA ASP A 68 -9.29 10.66 -10.03
C ASP A 68 -7.91 10.96 -9.41
N PHE A 69 -6.98 10.02 -9.49
CA PHE A 69 -5.66 10.16 -8.88
C PHE A 69 -4.89 11.37 -9.41
N SER A 70 -5.03 11.70 -10.70
CA SER A 70 -4.43 12.89 -11.30
C SER A 70 -4.84 14.19 -10.60
N THR A 71 -6.12 14.30 -10.17
CA THR A 71 -6.58 15.45 -9.39
C THR A 71 -5.82 15.58 -8.08
N VAL A 72 -5.55 14.46 -7.39
CA VAL A 72 -4.76 14.47 -6.14
C VAL A 72 -3.31 14.83 -6.42
N GLN A 73 -2.74 14.33 -7.50
CA GLN A 73 -1.38 14.71 -7.92
C GLN A 73 -1.26 16.23 -8.10
N ASP A 74 -2.21 16.84 -8.80
CA ASP A 74 -2.24 18.29 -9.06
C ASP A 74 -2.42 19.08 -7.75
N ASP A 75 -3.39 18.68 -6.91
CA ASP A 75 -3.68 19.33 -5.63
C ASP A 75 -2.49 19.26 -4.67
N MET A 76 -1.74 18.16 -4.68
CA MET A 76 -0.63 17.92 -3.77
C MET A 76 0.70 18.52 -4.21
N THR A 77 0.83 19.06 -5.44
CA THR A 77 2.11 19.59 -5.96
C THR A 77 2.80 20.60 -5.06
N LYS A 78 2.03 21.38 -4.27
CA LYS A 78 2.57 22.32 -3.29
C LYS A 78 3.02 21.68 -1.98
N LEU A 79 2.64 20.44 -1.72
CA LEU A 79 2.91 19.72 -0.48
C LEU A 79 3.98 18.64 -0.68
N CYS A 80 3.84 17.85 -1.72
CA CYS A 80 4.73 16.76 -2.12
C CYS A 80 4.40 16.36 -3.56
N THR A 81 5.28 15.59 -4.17
CA THR A 81 4.91 14.82 -5.37
C THR A 81 4.45 13.43 -4.95
N ILE A 82 3.46 12.90 -5.69
CA ILE A 82 3.01 11.53 -5.52
C ILE A 82 2.90 10.86 -6.89
N GLU A 83 3.49 9.70 -7.03
CA GLU A 83 3.42 8.88 -8.24
C GLU A 83 2.85 7.51 -7.89
N THR A 84 2.28 6.84 -8.89
CA THR A 84 1.78 5.47 -8.73
C THR A 84 2.50 4.52 -9.69
N ILE A 85 2.52 3.26 -9.31
CA ILE A 85 3.00 2.13 -10.11
C ILE A 85 2.02 0.98 -9.92
N GLU A 86 1.64 0.30 -10.99
CA GLU A 86 0.83 -0.91 -10.92
C GLU A 86 1.69 -2.07 -10.41
N LEU A 87 1.22 -2.76 -9.39
CA LEU A 87 1.89 -3.88 -8.74
C LEU A 87 1.32 -5.22 -9.21
N ASN A 88 2.13 -6.26 -9.14
CA ASN A 88 1.70 -7.63 -9.47
C ASN A 88 0.95 -8.26 -8.29
N HIS A 89 -0.38 -8.13 -8.32
CA HIS A 89 -1.29 -8.64 -7.29
C HIS A 89 -2.61 -9.09 -7.90
N PRO A 90 -3.26 -10.17 -7.42
CA PRO A 90 -4.58 -10.58 -7.90
C PRO A 90 -5.62 -9.47 -7.79
N GLY A 91 -6.25 -9.11 -8.90
CA GLY A 91 -7.18 -7.98 -8.96
C GLY A 91 -6.52 -6.62 -9.14
N GLY A 92 -5.18 -6.55 -9.14
CA GLY A 92 -4.38 -5.34 -9.23
C GLY A 92 -4.18 -4.64 -7.89
N ALA A 93 -3.05 -3.99 -7.73
CA ALA A 93 -2.75 -3.08 -6.64
C ALA A 93 -1.89 -1.91 -7.13
N ALA A 94 -1.97 -0.77 -6.47
CA ALA A 94 -1.15 0.40 -6.76
C ALA A 94 -0.10 0.59 -5.66
N GLY A 95 1.17 0.61 -6.05
CA GLY A 95 2.25 1.13 -5.22
C GLY A 95 2.34 2.65 -5.34
N TYR A 96 2.90 3.30 -4.35
CA TYR A 96 3.03 4.76 -4.32
C TYR A 96 4.45 5.19 -4.00
N VAL A 97 4.90 6.23 -4.70
CA VAL A 97 6.16 6.93 -4.42
C VAL A 97 5.84 8.37 -4.05
N VAL A 98 6.25 8.78 -2.88
CA VAL A 98 6.00 10.13 -2.35
C VAL A 98 7.34 10.83 -2.11
N GLU A 99 7.49 12.03 -2.67
CA GLU A 99 8.69 12.84 -2.48
C GLU A 99 8.33 14.21 -1.87
N LYS A 100 9.08 14.60 -0.83
CA LYS A 100 8.96 15.89 -0.16
C LYS A 100 10.28 16.31 0.48
N ASN A 101 10.72 17.54 0.24
CA ASN A 101 11.94 18.11 0.86
C ASN A 101 13.15 17.18 0.71
N ASP A 102 13.41 16.72 -0.50
CA ASP A 102 14.48 15.77 -0.84
C ASP A 102 14.40 14.41 -0.11
N LYS A 103 13.24 14.07 0.41
CA LYS A 103 12.92 12.77 1.00
C LYS A 103 11.99 12.00 0.09
N LYS A 104 12.33 10.72 -0.14
CA LYS A 104 11.56 9.79 -0.96
C LYS A 104 11.12 8.58 -0.14
N VAL A 105 9.82 8.31 -0.16
CA VAL A 105 9.21 7.13 0.45
C VAL A 105 8.51 6.32 -0.63
N CYS A 106 8.79 5.03 -0.69
CA CYS A 106 8.15 4.08 -1.59
C CYS A 106 7.30 3.11 -0.75
N CYS A 107 6.03 2.93 -1.12
CA CYS A 107 5.11 1.99 -0.50
C CYS A 107 4.71 0.94 -1.52
N PHE A 108 5.21 -0.29 -1.34
CA PHE A 108 4.99 -1.44 -2.21
C PHE A 108 4.44 -2.59 -1.38
N LEU A 109 3.16 -2.49 -1.03
CA LEU A 109 2.41 -3.52 -0.33
C LEU A 109 1.54 -4.28 -1.32
N ASP A 110 1.27 -5.55 -1.02
CA ASP A 110 0.49 -6.42 -1.88
C ASP A 110 1.09 -6.53 -3.29
N HIS A 111 2.29 -7.12 -3.33
CA HIS A 111 3.05 -7.35 -4.54
C HIS A 111 3.80 -8.69 -4.50
N GLU A 112 3.65 -9.48 -5.55
CA GLU A 112 4.45 -10.69 -5.77
C GLU A 112 5.68 -10.35 -6.60
N TYR A 113 6.80 -10.12 -5.91
CA TYR A 113 8.08 -9.75 -6.51
C TYR A 113 8.74 -10.94 -7.23
N GLY A 114 9.45 -10.66 -8.34
CA GLY A 114 10.18 -11.67 -9.09
C GLY A 114 9.32 -12.45 -10.10
N GLN A 115 8.09 -12.01 -10.39
CA GLN A 115 7.20 -12.67 -11.35
C GLN A 115 6.98 -11.85 -12.62
N VAL A 116 7.13 -10.53 -12.59
CA VAL A 116 6.89 -9.62 -13.71
C VAL A 116 8.03 -8.62 -13.83
N ASP A 117 9.05 -8.96 -14.60
CA ASP A 117 10.29 -8.17 -14.76
C ASP A 117 10.04 -6.68 -15.05
N LYS A 118 9.03 -6.34 -15.85
CA LYS A 118 8.73 -4.95 -16.17
C LYS A 118 8.31 -4.16 -14.93
N VAL A 119 7.48 -4.75 -14.08
CA VAL A 119 7.01 -4.14 -12.82
C VAL A 119 8.16 -4.03 -11.84
N ASP A 120 8.89 -5.12 -11.64
CA ASP A 120 10.01 -5.20 -10.71
C ASP A 120 11.11 -4.19 -11.06
N ASN A 121 11.46 -4.08 -12.35
CA ASN A 121 12.43 -3.09 -12.83
C ASN A 121 11.95 -1.64 -12.63
N GLU A 122 10.66 -1.37 -12.80
CA GLU A 122 10.10 -0.05 -12.52
C GLU A 122 10.14 0.28 -11.04
N MET A 123 9.82 -0.68 -10.17
CA MET A 123 9.95 -0.53 -8.72
C MET A 123 11.39 -0.20 -8.31
N VAL A 124 12.38 -0.95 -8.83
CA VAL A 124 13.81 -0.70 -8.59
C VAL A 124 14.18 0.71 -9.04
N ARG A 125 13.82 1.10 -10.26
CA ARG A 125 14.12 2.43 -10.80
C ARG A 125 13.56 3.56 -9.93
N LYS A 126 12.31 3.43 -9.48
CA LYS A 126 11.64 4.44 -8.63
C LYS A 126 12.20 4.47 -7.21
N ALA A 127 12.56 3.33 -6.65
CA ALA A 127 13.07 3.23 -5.29
C ALA A 127 14.58 3.51 -5.17
N THR A 128 15.31 3.64 -6.27
CA THR A 128 16.75 3.91 -6.22
C THR A 128 17.06 5.14 -5.37
N ASN A 129 17.95 4.96 -4.37
CA ASN A 129 18.37 5.97 -3.38
C ASN A 129 17.20 6.58 -2.57
N CYS A 130 16.12 5.87 -2.35
CA CYS A 130 15.03 6.36 -1.51
C CYS A 130 15.41 6.38 -0.02
N ASP A 131 14.66 7.15 0.77
CA ASP A 131 14.88 7.23 2.21
C ASP A 131 14.18 6.10 2.96
N LEU A 132 13.06 5.59 2.42
CA LEU A 132 12.30 4.50 3.02
C LEU A 132 11.57 3.69 1.94
N VAL A 133 11.67 2.37 2.03
CA VAL A 133 10.75 1.43 1.39
C VAL A 133 9.86 0.81 2.46
N ILE A 134 8.55 0.83 2.24
CA ILE A 134 7.57 0.02 2.97
C ILE A 134 7.26 -1.17 2.07
N TRP A 135 7.56 -2.38 2.55
CA TRP A 135 7.59 -3.62 1.77
C TRP A 135 6.60 -4.65 2.30
N ASP A 136 6.01 -5.40 1.38
CA ASP A 136 5.19 -6.58 1.66
C ASP A 136 6.07 -7.72 2.21
N GLY A 137 5.90 -8.06 3.47
CA GLY A 137 6.61 -9.15 4.14
C GLY A 137 5.67 -10.24 4.64
N MET A 138 4.66 -10.59 3.84
CA MET A 138 3.67 -11.62 4.20
C MET A 138 4.37 -12.96 4.49
N PHE A 139 5.35 -13.34 3.69
CA PHE A 139 5.99 -14.65 3.72
C PHE A 139 7.49 -14.58 4.05
N LEU A 140 8.06 -15.75 4.27
CA LEU A 140 9.50 -16.03 4.19
C LEU A 140 9.79 -16.66 2.81
N ASP A 141 11.04 -16.62 2.36
CA ASP A 141 11.43 -17.22 1.07
C ASP A 141 11.03 -18.69 0.97
N GLU A 142 11.18 -19.45 2.06
CA GLU A 142 10.81 -20.87 2.13
C GLU A 142 9.28 -21.11 2.04
N GLU A 143 8.48 -20.11 2.36
CA GLU A 143 7.01 -20.18 2.31
C GLU A 143 6.45 -19.82 0.92
N LEU A 144 7.25 -19.19 0.03
CA LEU A 144 6.78 -18.68 -1.27
C LEU A 144 6.38 -19.78 -2.28
N PRO A 145 7.09 -20.93 -2.42
CA PRO A 145 6.81 -21.85 -3.50
C PRO A 145 5.34 -22.31 -3.63
N PRO A 146 4.64 -22.68 -2.53
CA PRO A 146 3.22 -23.02 -2.59
C PRO A 146 2.28 -21.80 -2.67
N LYS A 147 2.82 -20.58 -2.60
CA LYS A 147 2.08 -19.31 -2.56
C LYS A 147 2.17 -18.52 -3.86
N LYS A 148 2.77 -19.09 -4.89
CA LYS A 148 2.86 -18.46 -6.21
C LYS A 148 1.47 -18.06 -6.73
N GLY A 149 1.33 -16.81 -7.17
CA GLY A 149 0.07 -16.24 -7.63
C GLY A 149 -0.82 -15.69 -6.50
N TRP A 150 -0.33 -15.64 -5.26
CA TRP A 150 -1.05 -15.05 -4.14
C TRP A 150 -0.87 -13.53 -4.05
N GLY A 151 0.11 -12.99 -4.78
CA GLY A 151 0.32 -11.54 -4.88
C GLY A 151 1.10 -10.94 -3.72
N HIS A 152 1.96 -11.73 -3.05
CA HIS A 152 2.75 -11.29 -1.90
C HIS A 152 4.20 -11.69 -2.01
N SER A 153 5.05 -10.95 -1.29
CA SER A 153 6.49 -11.12 -1.26
C SER A 153 6.98 -11.69 0.07
N SER A 154 8.29 -11.98 0.12
CA SER A 154 8.97 -12.37 1.36
C SER A 154 9.71 -11.21 2.02
N ILE A 155 10.04 -11.41 3.29
CA ILE A 155 10.90 -10.51 4.07
C ILE A 155 12.29 -10.43 3.42
N GLU A 156 12.85 -11.56 3.01
CA GLU A 156 14.17 -11.67 2.39
C GLU A 156 14.23 -10.95 1.04
N GLN A 157 13.18 -11.06 0.23
CA GLN A 157 13.05 -10.29 -1.01
C GLN A 157 13.07 -8.77 -0.72
N GLY A 158 12.42 -8.31 0.35
CA GLY A 158 12.43 -6.91 0.77
C GLY A 158 13.83 -6.44 1.14
N VAL A 159 14.59 -7.27 1.85
CA VAL A 159 16.01 -6.98 2.20
C VAL A 159 16.85 -6.87 0.95
N ASN A 160 16.76 -7.84 0.04
CA ASN A 160 17.50 -7.84 -1.22
C ASN A 160 17.13 -6.64 -2.11
N PHE A 161 15.85 -6.28 -2.16
CA PHE A 161 15.36 -5.10 -2.87
C PHE A 161 15.94 -3.81 -2.28
N SER A 162 15.94 -3.68 -0.95
CA SER A 162 16.51 -2.52 -0.26
C SER A 162 17.99 -2.34 -0.57
N ASP A 163 18.76 -3.43 -0.61
CA ASP A 163 20.18 -3.40 -0.98
C ASP A 163 20.37 -3.00 -2.47
N ALA A 164 19.62 -3.63 -3.36
CA ALA A 164 19.70 -3.38 -4.79
C ALA A 164 19.34 -1.93 -5.16
N THR A 165 18.45 -1.29 -4.39
CA THR A 165 18.02 0.09 -4.60
C THR A 165 18.83 1.11 -3.82
N ASN A 166 19.80 0.69 -2.99
CA ASN A 166 20.50 1.56 -2.05
C ASN A 166 19.54 2.39 -1.19
N CYS A 167 18.46 1.76 -0.73
CA CYS A 167 17.48 2.39 0.14
C CYS A 167 18.06 2.58 1.54
N LYS A 168 17.80 3.72 2.17
CA LYS A 168 18.36 4.04 3.50
C LYS A 168 17.67 3.28 4.63
N ASN A 169 16.37 3.04 4.51
CA ASN A 169 15.57 2.37 5.53
C ASN A 169 14.55 1.44 4.88
N LEU A 170 14.37 0.28 5.47
CA LEU A 170 13.37 -0.71 5.09
C LEU A 170 12.38 -0.92 6.23
N ALA A 171 11.10 -0.76 5.95
CA ALA A 171 10.02 -1.14 6.84
C ALA A 171 9.28 -2.34 6.25
N ILE A 172 9.34 -3.48 6.91
CA ILE A 172 8.57 -4.66 6.55
C ILE A 172 7.17 -4.52 7.18
N ALA A 173 6.14 -4.65 6.37
CA ALA A 173 4.75 -4.57 6.78
C ALA A 173 3.94 -5.71 6.15
N HIS A 174 2.62 -5.71 6.31
CA HIS A 174 1.72 -6.71 5.76
C HIS A 174 2.10 -8.15 6.10
N HIS A 175 2.45 -8.38 7.37
CA HIS A 175 2.81 -9.71 7.85
C HIS A 175 1.64 -10.68 7.82
N SER A 176 1.92 -11.96 7.58
CA SER A 176 0.90 -13.03 7.68
C SER A 176 0.15 -12.95 9.02
N PRO A 177 -1.20 -13.01 9.01
CA PRO A 177 -1.99 -13.05 10.25
C PRO A 177 -1.66 -14.24 11.17
N ALA A 178 -1.03 -15.28 10.64
CA ALA A 178 -0.58 -16.44 11.41
C ALA A 178 0.78 -16.21 12.11
N ARG A 179 1.48 -15.10 11.82
CA ARG A 179 2.79 -14.78 12.41
C ARG A 179 2.63 -14.26 13.82
N THR A 180 3.31 -14.87 14.80
CA THR A 180 3.27 -14.39 16.19
C THR A 180 4.23 -13.22 16.43
N ASP A 181 4.00 -12.46 17.50
CA ASP A 181 4.89 -11.36 17.90
C ASP A 181 6.32 -11.83 18.19
N GLU A 182 6.48 -13.06 18.73
CA GLU A 182 7.77 -13.66 18.98
C GLU A 182 8.53 -13.92 17.68
N GLN A 183 7.83 -14.46 16.66
CA GLN A 183 8.41 -14.69 15.33
C GLN A 183 8.80 -13.35 14.67
N LEU A 184 7.97 -12.32 14.77
CA LEU A 184 8.29 -10.99 14.25
C LEU A 184 9.53 -10.40 14.93
N LYS A 185 9.65 -10.53 16.24
CA LYS A 185 10.84 -10.10 17.00
C LYS A 185 12.09 -10.86 16.58
N GLU A 186 11.97 -12.17 16.40
CA GLU A 186 13.10 -13.02 15.96
C GLU A 186 13.58 -12.58 14.57
N HIS A 187 12.67 -12.44 13.59
CA HIS A 187 13.01 -11.96 12.25
C HIS A 187 13.66 -10.57 12.28
N SER A 188 13.10 -9.64 13.03
CA SER A 188 13.69 -8.30 13.19
C SER A 188 15.10 -8.34 13.78
N ASN A 189 15.34 -9.20 14.77
CA ASN A 189 16.66 -9.35 15.39
C ASN A 189 17.68 -9.99 14.44
N ASN A 190 17.26 -10.97 13.65
CA ASN A 190 18.12 -11.61 12.65
C ASN A 190 18.51 -10.61 11.57
N LEU A 191 17.57 -9.83 11.02
CA LEU A 191 17.86 -8.79 10.04
C LEU A 191 18.85 -7.75 10.55
N LYS A 192 18.74 -7.33 11.84
CA LYS A 192 19.68 -6.38 12.45
C LYS A 192 21.09 -6.97 12.61
N ARG A 193 21.21 -8.27 12.93
CA ARG A 193 22.51 -8.95 13.04
C ARG A 193 23.21 -9.05 11.69
N ASP A 194 22.49 -9.41 10.65
CA ASP A 194 23.06 -9.67 9.32
C ASP A 194 23.45 -8.39 8.58
N LYS A 195 22.81 -7.27 8.89
CA LYS A 195 23.01 -5.96 8.21
C LYS A 195 23.76 -4.91 9.04
N GLY A 196 24.04 -5.19 10.33
CA GLY A 196 24.78 -4.27 11.18
C GLY A 196 24.01 -3.01 11.61
N PHE A 197 22.67 -3.08 11.66
CA PHE A 197 21.79 -2.00 12.13
C PHE A 197 21.63 -1.99 13.65
#